data_1562e31fa5c9205c79c97fd1e53dce63
#
_entry.id   1562e31fa5c9205c79c97fd1e53dce63
#
_cell.length_a   1.000
_cell.length_b   1.000
_cell.length_c   1.000
_cell.angle_alpha   90.00
_cell.angle_beta   90.00
_cell.angle_gamma   90.00
#
_symmetry.space_group_name_H-M   'P 1'
#
loop_
_entity.id
_entity.type
_entity.pdbx_description
1 polymer ?
#
loop_
_entity_poly.entity_id
_entity_poly.type
_entity_poly.pdbx_seq_one_letter_code
_entity_poly.pdbx_strand_id
1 'polypeptide(L)'
;MICFEIKKIFSKAISRISLIVLLFSLVISCYFAITNITYIDNRGVSHTGIAAARNLRKEKQRWEGVLDKAALQAVIDEYRKVNEEYPIRQGDYTANLLHDSKVQGFSEIKDMINMGLCEFRDFNYYRIDSVSKDEVGKLYENREKSLEKWLSSEETEDLFNKKEKAFLLERYHQMKTPLYYEDYDGWKSALHYAQTIVMLVMLVYAFLVSG
;
A
#
# COMPACT_ATOMS: atom_id res chain seq x y z
N MET A 1 35.13 -19.78 2.07
CA MET A 1 34.63 -19.97 0.70
C MET A 1 33.89 -18.73 0.17
N ILE A 2 32.86 -18.26 0.84
CA ILE A 2 32.06 -17.10 0.40
C ILE A 2 32.90 -15.83 0.11
N CYS A 3 33.82 -15.45 1.00
CA CYS A 3 34.68 -14.28 0.80
C CYS A 3 35.60 -14.38 -0.43
N PHE A 4 36.00 -15.58 -0.81
CA PHE A 4 36.84 -15.82 -2.00
C PHE A 4 36.00 -15.63 -3.28
N GLU A 5 34.78 -16.15 -3.32
CA GLU A 5 33.88 -15.97 -4.46
C GLU A 5 33.46 -14.51 -4.63
N ILE A 6 33.14 -13.80 -3.54
CA ILE A 6 32.86 -12.37 -3.55
C ILE A 6 34.07 -11.61 -4.12
N LYS A 7 35.29 -11.88 -3.64
CA LYS A 7 36.50 -11.23 -4.13
C LYS A 7 36.76 -11.50 -5.63
N LYS A 8 36.45 -12.72 -6.09
CA LYS A 8 36.56 -13.10 -7.51
C LYS A 8 35.55 -12.35 -8.39
N ILE A 9 34.32 -12.21 -7.95
CA ILE A 9 33.28 -11.44 -8.64
C ILE A 9 33.70 -9.98 -8.75
N PHE A 10 34.13 -9.35 -7.65
CA PHE A 10 34.54 -7.94 -7.63
C PHE A 10 35.95 -7.67 -8.22
N SER A 11 36.69 -8.71 -8.56
CA SER A 11 37.98 -8.51 -9.26
C SER A 11 37.81 -8.07 -10.72
N LYS A 12 36.68 -8.42 -11.36
CA LYS A 12 36.39 -8.06 -12.74
C LYS A 12 35.89 -6.61 -12.84
N ALA A 13 36.42 -5.81 -13.76
CA ALA A 13 36.01 -4.42 -13.98
C ALA A 13 34.48 -4.33 -14.30
N ILE A 14 33.98 -5.24 -15.12
CA ILE A 14 32.55 -5.32 -15.51
C ILE A 14 31.65 -5.47 -14.28
N SER A 15 31.99 -6.34 -13.33
CA SER A 15 31.19 -6.56 -12.12
C SER A 15 31.15 -5.32 -11.22
N ARG A 16 32.26 -4.58 -11.13
CA ARG A 16 32.31 -3.31 -10.38
C ARG A 16 31.46 -2.23 -11.04
N ILE A 17 31.53 -2.10 -12.36
CA ILE A 17 30.72 -1.16 -13.13
C ILE A 17 29.24 -1.51 -12.98
N SER A 18 28.86 -2.78 -13.11
CA SER A 18 27.46 -3.23 -12.95
C SER A 18 26.93 -2.93 -11.55
N LEU A 19 27.72 -3.10 -10.49
CA LEU A 19 27.33 -2.74 -9.13
C LEU A 19 27.10 -1.23 -8.98
N ILE A 20 27.99 -0.40 -9.53
CA ILE A 20 27.85 1.06 -9.50
C ILE A 20 26.56 1.47 -10.22
N VAL A 21 26.30 0.92 -11.41
CA VAL A 21 25.08 1.20 -12.18
C VAL A 21 23.84 0.78 -11.40
N LEU A 22 23.86 -0.40 -10.74
CA LEU A 22 22.76 -0.88 -9.91
C LEU A 22 22.48 0.07 -8.74
N LEU A 23 23.51 0.46 -7.98
CA LEU A 23 23.36 1.38 -6.85
C LEU A 23 22.84 2.76 -7.31
N PHE A 24 23.35 3.26 -8.43
CA PHE A 24 22.89 4.53 -9.00
C PHE A 24 21.40 4.43 -9.45
N SER A 25 21.02 3.32 -10.07
CA SER A 25 19.64 3.05 -10.48
C SER A 25 18.69 2.95 -9.28
N LEU A 26 19.14 2.36 -8.16
CA LEU A 26 18.35 2.32 -6.91
C LEU A 26 18.14 3.73 -6.34
N VAL A 27 19.18 4.57 -6.30
CA VAL A 27 19.07 5.96 -5.84
C VAL A 27 18.08 6.75 -6.70
N ILE A 28 18.16 6.60 -8.02
CA ILE A 28 17.23 7.24 -8.97
C ILE A 28 15.80 6.75 -8.72
N SER A 29 15.60 5.44 -8.53
CA SER A 29 14.27 4.87 -8.26
C SER A 29 13.67 5.43 -6.97
N CYS A 30 14.45 5.50 -5.90
CA CYS A 30 14.00 6.10 -4.63
C CYS A 30 13.65 7.59 -4.82
N TYR A 31 14.45 8.32 -5.58
CA TYR A 31 14.17 9.72 -5.88
C TYR A 31 12.85 9.89 -6.63
N PHE A 32 12.62 9.13 -7.71
CA PHE A 32 11.36 9.18 -8.45
C PHE A 32 10.16 8.72 -7.61
N ALA A 33 10.32 7.67 -6.80
CA ALA A 33 9.26 7.20 -5.91
C ALA A 33 8.79 8.33 -4.97
N ILE A 34 9.72 9.07 -4.36
CA ILE A 34 9.41 10.15 -3.43
C ILE A 34 8.86 11.38 -4.16
N THR A 35 9.42 11.72 -5.32
CA THR A 35 9.01 12.93 -6.07
C THR A 35 7.66 12.79 -6.75
N ASN A 36 7.17 11.56 -6.98
CA ASN A 36 5.86 11.30 -7.58
C ASN A 36 4.72 11.20 -6.53
N ILE A 37 5.04 11.29 -5.23
CA ILE A 37 4.02 11.33 -4.20
C ILE A 37 3.25 12.65 -4.32
N THR A 38 1.93 12.54 -4.38
CA THR A 38 1.01 13.67 -4.48
C THR A 38 0.46 14.03 -3.10
N TYR A 39 0.42 15.31 -2.79
CA TYR A 39 -0.22 15.90 -1.63
C TYR A 39 -1.19 17.00 -2.08
N ILE A 40 -2.39 17.02 -1.53
CA ILE A 40 -3.39 18.05 -1.82
C ILE A 40 -3.46 19.00 -0.61
N ASP A 41 -3.26 20.28 -0.86
CA ASP A 41 -3.29 21.29 0.20
C ASP A 41 -4.72 21.66 0.62
N ASN A 42 -4.85 22.45 1.69
CA ASN A 42 -6.16 22.88 2.22
C ASN A 42 -6.99 23.77 1.27
N ARG A 43 -6.45 24.13 0.12
CA ARG A 43 -7.14 24.88 -0.95
C ARG A 43 -7.54 23.99 -2.11
N GLY A 44 -7.30 22.67 -2.01
CA GLY A 44 -7.55 21.71 -3.08
C GLY A 44 -6.51 21.78 -4.21
N VAL A 45 -5.30 22.31 -3.94
CA VAL A 45 -4.22 22.35 -4.93
C VAL A 45 -3.32 21.13 -4.76
N SER A 46 -3.10 20.43 -5.86
CA SER A 46 -2.24 19.23 -5.89
C SER A 46 -0.77 19.62 -6.04
N HIS A 47 0.09 19.07 -5.19
CA HIS A 47 1.54 19.26 -5.17
C HIS A 47 2.23 17.93 -5.29
N THR A 48 3.43 17.91 -5.91
CA THR A 48 4.31 16.74 -6.00
C THR A 48 5.70 17.08 -5.49
N GLY A 49 6.55 16.07 -5.32
CA GLY A 49 7.92 16.24 -4.89
C GLY A 49 8.14 16.02 -3.40
N ILE A 50 9.38 16.22 -2.96
CA ILE A 50 9.83 15.90 -1.59
C ILE A 50 9.04 16.67 -0.53
N ALA A 51 8.68 17.93 -0.78
CA ALA A 51 7.89 18.72 0.15
C ALA A 51 6.47 18.18 0.28
N ALA A 52 5.85 17.77 -0.83
CA ALA A 52 4.54 17.13 -0.87
C ALA A 52 4.55 15.81 -0.11
N ALA A 53 5.53 14.94 -0.38
CA ALA A 53 5.70 13.68 0.34
C ALA A 53 5.84 13.88 1.85
N ARG A 54 6.61 14.88 2.29
CA ARG A 54 6.76 15.22 3.71
C ARG A 54 5.45 15.70 4.35
N ASN A 55 4.67 16.50 3.63
CA ASN A 55 3.40 17.01 4.12
C ASN A 55 2.36 15.87 4.22
N LEU A 56 2.25 15.02 3.20
CA LEU A 56 1.37 13.85 3.24
C LEU A 56 1.72 12.93 4.41
N ARG A 57 3.01 12.64 4.61
CA ARG A 57 3.47 11.84 5.74
C ARG A 57 3.05 12.43 7.09
N LYS A 58 3.11 13.76 7.27
CA LYS A 58 2.64 14.41 8.51
C LYS A 58 1.15 14.21 8.74
N GLU A 59 0.33 14.26 7.69
CA GLU A 59 -1.10 13.98 7.81
C GLU A 59 -1.35 12.51 8.18
N LYS A 60 -0.65 11.57 7.54
CA LYS A 60 -0.75 10.14 7.85
C LYS A 60 -0.26 9.78 9.25
N GLN A 61 0.82 10.41 9.73
CA GLN A 61 1.37 10.18 11.07
C GLN A 61 0.38 10.46 12.21
N ARG A 62 -0.64 11.26 11.99
CA ARG A 62 -1.72 11.50 12.97
C ARG A 62 -2.59 10.27 13.21
N TRP A 63 -2.57 9.33 12.30
CA TRP A 63 -3.38 8.13 12.30
C TRP A 63 -2.56 6.86 12.52
N GLU A 64 -1.23 6.99 12.72
CA GLU A 64 -0.36 5.86 13.03
C GLU A 64 -0.69 5.25 14.38
N GLY A 65 -0.70 3.92 14.44
CA GLY A 65 -0.94 3.20 15.68
C GLY A 65 -1.72 1.91 15.50
N VAL A 66 -2.16 1.36 16.61
CA VAL A 66 -2.98 0.14 16.64
C VAL A 66 -4.40 0.47 16.18
N LEU A 67 -4.85 -0.23 15.14
CA LEU A 67 -6.19 -0.07 14.58
C LEU A 67 -7.22 -0.92 15.36
N ASP A 68 -7.38 -0.60 16.62
CA ASP A 68 -8.43 -1.18 17.46
C ASP A 68 -9.82 -0.59 17.13
N LYS A 69 -10.86 -1.07 17.82
CA LYS A 69 -12.23 -0.59 17.59
C LYS A 69 -12.36 0.94 17.77
N ALA A 70 -11.65 1.53 18.71
CA ALA A 70 -11.73 2.97 18.97
C ALA A 70 -11.05 3.77 17.86
N ALA A 71 -9.87 3.35 17.39
CA ALA A 71 -9.15 3.97 16.28
C ALA A 71 -9.95 3.88 14.97
N LEU A 72 -10.53 2.70 14.67
CA LEU A 72 -11.36 2.52 13.49
C LEU A 72 -12.63 3.38 13.55
N GLN A 73 -13.26 3.49 14.72
CA GLN A 73 -14.43 4.36 14.91
C GLN A 73 -14.08 5.84 14.71
N ALA A 74 -12.91 6.28 15.21
CA ALA A 74 -12.44 7.65 15.01
C ALA A 74 -12.25 7.99 13.53
N VAL A 75 -11.74 7.06 12.72
CA VAL A 75 -11.63 7.24 11.26
C VAL A 75 -13.01 7.39 10.62
N ILE A 76 -13.99 6.58 11.01
CA ILE A 76 -15.35 6.66 10.47
C ILE A 76 -16.02 7.99 10.86
N ASP A 77 -15.86 8.41 12.09
CA ASP A 77 -16.47 9.65 12.59
C ASP A 77 -15.83 10.87 11.90
N GLU A 78 -14.51 10.88 11.70
CA GLU A 78 -13.84 11.94 10.95
C GLU A 78 -14.24 11.94 9.46
N TYR A 79 -14.32 10.76 8.83
CA TYR A 79 -14.77 10.66 7.44
C TYR A 79 -16.19 11.21 7.25
N ARG A 80 -17.12 10.88 8.17
CA ARG A 80 -18.50 11.43 8.12
C ARG A 80 -18.53 12.94 8.26
N LYS A 81 -17.74 13.47 9.19
CA LYS A 81 -17.61 14.91 9.37
C LYS A 81 -17.06 15.59 8.10
N VAL A 82 -16.04 14.98 7.46
CA VAL A 82 -15.52 15.50 6.19
C VAL A 82 -16.58 15.47 5.10
N ASN A 83 -17.37 14.40 5.00
CA ASN A 83 -18.45 14.32 4.01
C ASN A 83 -19.57 15.34 4.25
N GLU A 84 -19.86 15.70 5.49
CA GLU A 84 -20.82 16.77 5.82
C GLU A 84 -20.29 18.15 5.46
N GLU A 85 -19.03 18.44 5.80
CA GLU A 85 -18.40 19.75 5.57
C GLU A 85 -17.97 19.97 4.12
N TYR A 86 -17.47 18.91 3.47
CA TYR A 86 -16.89 18.93 2.12
C TYR A 86 -17.48 17.78 1.27
N PRO A 87 -18.79 17.82 0.93
CA PRO A 87 -19.42 16.72 0.23
C PRO A 87 -18.85 16.53 -1.18
N ILE A 88 -18.68 15.25 -1.59
CA ILE A 88 -18.30 14.91 -2.96
C ILE A 88 -19.42 15.34 -3.90
N ARG A 89 -19.07 16.07 -4.97
CA ARG A 89 -20.02 16.57 -5.96
C ARG A 89 -19.66 16.07 -7.36
N GLN A 90 -20.61 15.45 -8.01
CA GLN A 90 -20.39 14.97 -9.38
C GLN A 90 -20.08 16.14 -10.31
N GLY A 91 -18.96 16.07 -11.03
CA GLY A 91 -18.53 17.11 -11.98
C GLY A 91 -17.82 18.33 -11.35
N ASP A 92 -17.77 18.45 -10.03
CA ASP A 92 -17.03 19.53 -9.36
C ASP A 92 -15.65 19.04 -8.90
N TYR A 93 -14.68 19.12 -9.81
CA TYR A 93 -13.32 18.67 -9.56
C TYR A 93 -12.66 19.38 -8.36
N THR A 94 -12.90 20.69 -8.22
CA THR A 94 -12.31 21.50 -7.14
C THR A 94 -12.86 21.10 -5.77
N ALA A 95 -14.18 20.93 -5.66
CA ALA A 95 -14.80 20.46 -4.42
C ALA A 95 -14.30 19.06 -4.04
N ASN A 96 -14.13 18.18 -5.02
CA ASN A 96 -13.62 16.81 -4.78
C ASN A 96 -12.15 16.83 -4.35
N LEU A 97 -11.29 17.65 -4.93
CA LEU A 97 -9.91 17.83 -4.46
C LEU A 97 -9.86 18.38 -3.02
N LEU A 98 -10.78 19.27 -2.67
CA LEU A 98 -10.85 19.78 -1.30
C LEU A 98 -11.26 18.69 -0.31
N HIS A 99 -12.25 17.85 -0.66
CA HIS A 99 -12.60 16.65 0.09
C HIS A 99 -11.38 15.72 0.25
N ASP A 100 -10.69 15.39 -0.86
CA ASP A 100 -9.53 14.51 -0.87
C ASP A 100 -8.40 15.04 0.01
N SER A 101 -8.20 16.38 0.05
CA SER A 101 -7.22 17.01 0.94
C SER A 101 -7.47 16.72 2.42
N LYS A 102 -8.72 16.49 2.82
CA LYS A 102 -9.10 16.17 4.21
C LYS A 102 -9.01 14.68 4.52
N VAL A 103 -9.24 13.84 3.51
CA VAL A 103 -9.27 12.38 3.67
C VAL A 103 -7.89 11.73 3.47
N GLN A 104 -6.97 12.35 2.72
CA GLN A 104 -5.70 11.76 2.30
C GLN A 104 -4.85 11.19 3.46
N GLY A 105 -4.95 11.76 4.66
CA GLY A 105 -4.20 11.30 5.83
C GLY A 105 -4.62 9.93 6.35
N PHE A 106 -5.89 9.54 6.14
CA PHE A 106 -6.45 8.27 6.61
C PHE A 106 -7.13 7.45 5.51
N SER A 107 -6.94 7.81 4.25
CA SER A 107 -7.56 7.15 3.09
C SER A 107 -7.30 5.65 3.05
N GLU A 108 -6.09 5.20 3.38
CA GLU A 108 -5.74 3.77 3.41
C GLU A 108 -6.50 3.01 4.50
N ILE A 109 -6.67 3.63 5.68
CA ILE A 109 -7.46 3.02 6.77
C ILE A 109 -8.93 2.97 6.37
N LYS A 110 -9.45 4.03 5.75
CA LYS A 110 -10.80 4.07 5.19
C LYS A 110 -11.03 2.93 4.19
N ASP A 111 -10.08 2.73 3.27
CA ASP A 111 -10.17 1.68 2.25
C ASP A 111 -10.05 0.29 2.89
N MET A 112 -9.23 0.13 3.92
CA MET A 112 -9.17 -1.11 4.72
C MET A 112 -10.51 -1.41 5.41
N ILE A 113 -11.19 -0.39 5.97
CA ILE A 113 -12.53 -0.55 6.57
C ILE A 113 -13.55 -0.98 5.49
N ASN A 114 -13.55 -0.31 4.34
CA ASN A 114 -14.42 -0.66 3.23
C ASN A 114 -14.22 -2.12 2.79
N MET A 115 -12.97 -2.53 2.56
CA MET A 115 -12.63 -3.90 2.17
C MET A 115 -12.93 -4.93 3.27
N GLY A 116 -12.67 -4.58 4.52
CA GLY A 116 -12.85 -5.51 5.65
C GLY A 116 -14.31 -5.80 6.01
N LEU A 117 -15.22 -4.90 5.64
CA LEU A 117 -16.66 -5.04 5.90
C LEU A 117 -17.48 -5.42 4.65
N CYS A 118 -16.80 -5.73 3.53
CA CYS A 118 -17.42 -6.29 2.33
C CYS A 118 -17.09 -7.78 2.18
N GLU A 119 -17.79 -8.45 1.27
CA GLU A 119 -17.40 -9.79 0.82
C GLU A 119 -16.00 -9.73 0.19
N PHE A 120 -15.28 -10.84 0.25
CA PHE A 120 -13.94 -10.90 -0.32
C PHE A 120 -14.01 -10.70 -1.85
N ARG A 121 -13.17 -9.76 -2.39
CA ARG A 121 -13.18 -9.29 -3.77
C ARG A 121 -14.39 -8.44 -4.19
N ASP A 122 -15.40 -8.26 -3.34
CA ASP A 122 -16.43 -7.25 -3.57
C ASP A 122 -16.00 -5.95 -2.90
N PHE A 123 -15.62 -4.96 -3.70
CA PHE A 123 -15.12 -3.69 -3.21
C PHE A 123 -16.20 -2.62 -3.32
N ASN A 124 -16.74 -2.22 -2.16
CA ASN A 124 -17.68 -1.11 -2.08
C ASN A 124 -16.99 0.11 -1.45
N TYR A 125 -16.68 1.10 -2.26
CA TYR A 125 -16.04 2.35 -1.83
C TYR A 125 -16.87 3.18 -0.84
N TYR A 126 -18.17 2.93 -0.77
CA TYR A 126 -19.13 3.66 0.06
C TYR A 126 -19.59 2.84 1.28
N ARG A 127 -18.99 1.69 1.55
CA ARG A 127 -19.39 0.85 2.67
C ARG A 127 -19.28 1.58 4.00
N ILE A 128 -18.27 2.43 4.18
CA ILE A 128 -18.01 3.22 5.39
C ILE A 128 -19.17 4.16 5.76
N ASP A 129 -19.94 4.64 4.78
CA ASP A 129 -21.09 5.54 5.03
C ASP A 129 -22.19 4.88 5.86
N SER A 130 -22.36 3.56 5.70
CA SER A 130 -23.43 2.77 6.34
C SER A 130 -22.95 1.90 7.50
N VAL A 131 -21.65 1.95 7.86
CA VAL A 131 -21.08 1.13 8.94
C VAL A 131 -21.65 1.52 10.30
N SER A 132 -22.16 0.56 11.06
CA SER A 132 -22.57 0.77 12.45
C SER A 132 -21.39 0.60 13.41
N LYS A 133 -21.53 1.15 14.66
CA LYS A 133 -20.51 1.00 15.70
C LYS A 133 -20.25 -0.46 16.10
N ASP A 134 -21.25 -1.31 15.96
CA ASP A 134 -21.12 -2.73 16.31
C ASP A 134 -20.38 -3.51 15.22
N GLU A 135 -20.57 -3.14 13.95
CA GLU A 135 -19.87 -3.75 12.82
C GLU A 135 -18.37 -3.44 12.83
N VAL A 136 -17.97 -2.23 13.24
CA VAL A 136 -16.57 -1.82 13.35
C VAL A 136 -15.75 -2.80 14.20
N GLY A 137 -16.30 -3.24 15.33
CA GLY A 137 -15.65 -4.21 16.21
C GLY A 137 -15.45 -5.60 15.60
N LYS A 138 -16.16 -5.91 14.53
CA LYS A 138 -16.10 -7.21 13.84
C LYS A 138 -15.27 -7.18 12.54
N LEU A 139 -14.60 -6.09 12.25
CA LEU A 139 -13.89 -5.90 10.97
C LEU A 139 -12.94 -7.06 10.64
N TYR A 140 -12.09 -7.45 11.58
CA TYR A 140 -11.12 -8.52 11.37
C TYR A 140 -11.77 -9.89 11.26
N GLU A 141 -12.80 -10.17 12.08
CA GLU A 141 -13.60 -11.40 12.02
C GLU A 141 -14.39 -11.51 10.71
N ASN A 142 -15.00 -10.42 10.26
CA ASN A 142 -15.72 -10.38 8.98
C ASN A 142 -14.77 -10.63 7.81
N ARG A 143 -13.57 -10.07 7.85
CA ARG A 143 -12.56 -10.26 6.80
C ARG A 143 -12.10 -11.71 6.73
N GLU A 144 -11.89 -12.36 7.87
CA GLU A 144 -11.56 -13.77 7.96
C GLU A 144 -12.64 -14.67 7.37
N LYS A 145 -13.88 -14.50 7.82
CA LYS A 145 -15.03 -15.25 7.31
C LYS A 145 -15.25 -15.05 5.81
N SER A 146 -15.08 -13.82 5.35
CA SER A 146 -15.20 -13.47 3.94
C SER A 146 -14.12 -14.14 3.08
N LEU A 147 -12.87 -14.23 3.59
CA LEU A 147 -11.78 -14.96 2.94
C LEU A 147 -12.08 -16.47 2.88
N GLU A 148 -12.50 -17.07 3.99
CA GLU A 148 -12.86 -18.50 4.05
C GLU A 148 -13.98 -18.84 3.07
N LYS A 149 -15.04 -18.02 3.04
CA LYS A 149 -16.16 -18.15 2.11
C LYS A 149 -15.71 -18.08 0.66
N TRP A 150 -14.86 -17.10 0.33
CA TRP A 150 -14.34 -16.95 -1.02
C TRP A 150 -13.46 -18.12 -1.43
N LEU A 151 -12.52 -18.57 -0.57
CA LEU A 151 -11.66 -19.72 -0.86
C LEU A 151 -12.44 -21.03 -1.00
N SER A 152 -13.65 -21.12 -0.45
CA SER A 152 -14.53 -22.27 -0.58
C SER A 152 -15.50 -22.19 -1.76
N SER A 153 -15.49 -21.06 -2.51
CA SER A 153 -16.35 -20.88 -3.67
C SER A 153 -15.81 -21.57 -4.94
N GLU A 154 -16.72 -21.84 -5.89
CA GLU A 154 -16.38 -22.39 -7.18
C GLU A 154 -15.39 -21.50 -7.96
N GLU A 155 -15.45 -20.17 -7.78
CA GLU A 155 -14.53 -19.22 -8.42
C GLU A 155 -13.06 -19.48 -8.15
N THR A 156 -12.75 -20.15 -7.03
CA THR A 156 -11.37 -20.43 -6.62
C THR A 156 -10.88 -21.82 -6.94
N GLU A 157 -11.73 -22.69 -7.53
CA GLU A 157 -11.36 -24.07 -7.84
C GLU A 157 -10.22 -24.14 -8.86
N ASP A 158 -10.28 -23.33 -9.90
CA ASP A 158 -9.25 -23.25 -10.94
C ASP A 158 -8.08 -22.33 -10.58
N LEU A 159 -8.23 -21.47 -9.56
CA LEU A 159 -7.21 -20.50 -9.16
C LEU A 159 -6.20 -21.06 -8.15
N PHE A 160 -6.67 -21.91 -7.24
CA PHE A 160 -5.86 -22.41 -6.12
C PHE A 160 -6.12 -23.89 -5.85
N ASN A 161 -5.06 -24.65 -5.69
CA ASN A 161 -5.17 -26.02 -5.19
C ASN A 161 -5.41 -26.03 -3.66
N LYS A 162 -5.74 -27.22 -3.12
CA LYS A 162 -6.07 -27.37 -1.68
C LYS A 162 -4.95 -26.93 -0.75
N LYS A 163 -3.67 -27.13 -1.14
CA LYS A 163 -2.51 -26.73 -0.31
C LYS A 163 -2.33 -25.21 -0.30
N GLU A 164 -2.56 -24.57 -1.43
CA GLU A 164 -2.50 -23.09 -1.55
C GLU A 164 -3.62 -22.42 -0.75
N LYS A 165 -4.86 -22.95 -0.83
CA LYS A 165 -5.99 -22.47 -0.02
C LYS A 165 -5.68 -22.61 1.48
N ALA A 166 -5.18 -23.77 1.93
CA ALA A 166 -4.80 -24.00 3.31
C ALA A 166 -3.67 -23.03 3.75
N PHE A 167 -2.66 -22.84 2.90
CA PHE A 167 -1.56 -21.91 3.17
C PHE A 167 -2.05 -20.45 3.33
N LEU A 168 -2.96 -20.00 2.47
CA LEU A 168 -3.53 -18.63 2.55
C LEU A 168 -4.30 -18.42 3.86
N LEU A 169 -5.14 -19.40 4.26
CA LEU A 169 -5.87 -19.35 5.53
C LEU A 169 -4.92 -19.37 6.73
N GLU A 170 -3.92 -20.26 6.73
CA GLU A 170 -2.93 -20.32 7.80
C GLU A 170 -2.18 -19.00 7.94
N ARG A 171 -1.78 -18.37 6.82
CA ARG A 171 -1.11 -17.06 6.85
C ARG A 171 -2.03 -15.97 7.39
N TYR A 172 -3.31 -16.01 7.07
CA TYR A 172 -4.27 -15.08 7.61
C TYR A 172 -4.43 -15.25 9.13
N HIS A 173 -4.57 -16.47 9.63
CA HIS A 173 -4.65 -16.77 11.07
C HIS A 173 -3.40 -16.39 11.86
N GLN A 174 -2.22 -16.41 11.22
CA GLN A 174 -0.96 -15.97 11.82
C GLN A 174 -0.84 -14.44 11.91
N MET A 175 -1.70 -13.71 11.23
CA MET A 175 -1.67 -12.24 11.23
C MET A 175 -2.14 -11.72 12.58
N LYS A 176 -1.30 -10.91 13.22
CA LYS A 176 -1.64 -10.29 14.50
C LYS A 176 -2.70 -9.20 14.30
N THR A 177 -3.84 -9.34 14.97
CA THR A 177 -4.90 -8.34 15.01
C THR A 177 -5.10 -7.84 16.43
N PRO A 178 -5.46 -6.56 16.64
CA PRO A 178 -5.62 -5.51 15.62
C PRO A 178 -4.31 -5.14 14.92
N LEU A 179 -4.40 -4.72 13.65
CA LEU A 179 -3.25 -4.31 12.85
C LEU A 179 -2.64 -3.03 13.41
N TYR A 180 -1.36 -2.85 13.17
CA TYR A 180 -0.66 -1.58 13.40
C TYR A 180 -0.52 -0.84 12.07
N TYR A 181 -1.03 0.38 12.01
CA TYR A 181 -0.90 1.24 10.83
C TYR A 181 0.34 2.12 10.95
N GLU A 182 1.13 2.11 9.92
CA GLU A 182 2.27 3.00 9.71
C GLU A 182 2.39 3.30 8.20
N ASP A 183 2.82 4.52 7.86
CA ASP A 183 2.97 4.93 6.47
C ASP A 183 4.20 4.29 5.81
N TYR A 184 3.95 3.35 4.91
CA TYR A 184 4.98 2.66 4.11
C TYR A 184 4.96 3.04 2.61
N ASP A 185 4.16 4.01 2.18
CA ASP A 185 3.96 4.31 0.75
C ASP A 185 5.24 4.64 0.00
N GLY A 186 6.12 5.40 0.64
CA GLY A 186 7.43 5.71 0.07
C GLY A 186 8.26 4.45 -0.19
N TRP A 187 8.23 3.49 0.73
CA TRP A 187 8.93 2.22 0.59
C TRP A 187 8.29 1.29 -0.45
N LYS A 188 6.97 1.19 -0.49
CA LYS A 188 6.24 0.41 -1.51
C LYS A 188 6.57 0.91 -2.91
N SER A 189 6.51 2.22 -3.12
CA SER A 189 6.84 2.84 -4.40
C SER A 189 8.31 2.64 -4.77
N ALA A 190 9.23 2.83 -3.84
CA ALA A 190 10.66 2.60 -4.07
C ALA A 190 10.95 1.14 -4.44
N LEU A 191 10.34 0.16 -3.75
CA LEU A 191 10.49 -1.26 -4.06
C LEU A 191 9.94 -1.61 -5.44
N HIS A 192 8.80 -1.05 -5.83
CA HIS A 192 8.23 -1.30 -7.15
C HIS A 192 9.16 -0.85 -8.28
N TYR A 193 9.70 0.37 -8.20
CA TYR A 193 10.66 0.87 -9.18
C TYR A 193 11.99 0.12 -9.12
N ALA A 194 12.50 -0.18 -7.92
CA ALA A 194 13.75 -0.92 -7.73
C ALA A 194 13.68 -2.31 -8.36
N GLN A 195 12.59 -3.04 -8.17
CA GLN A 195 12.40 -4.37 -8.74
C GLN A 195 12.50 -4.35 -10.27
N THR A 196 11.84 -3.42 -10.93
CA THR A 196 11.89 -3.28 -12.39
C THR A 196 13.31 -2.98 -12.89
N ILE A 197 14.01 -2.06 -12.22
CA ILE A 197 15.37 -1.67 -12.61
C ILE A 197 16.34 -2.81 -12.36
N VAL A 198 16.25 -3.51 -11.24
CA VAL A 198 17.11 -4.68 -10.96
C VAL A 198 16.92 -5.75 -12.03
N MET A 199 15.68 -6.05 -12.44
CA MET A 199 15.43 -7.00 -13.53
C MET A 199 16.08 -6.57 -14.84
N LEU A 200 15.97 -5.29 -15.22
CA LEU A 200 16.61 -4.76 -16.43
C LEU A 200 18.11 -4.85 -16.38
N VAL A 201 18.73 -4.47 -15.25
CA VAL A 201 20.18 -4.55 -15.05
C VAL A 201 20.66 -6.00 -15.10
N MET A 202 19.92 -6.94 -14.49
CA MET A 202 20.26 -8.36 -14.57
C MET A 202 20.16 -8.92 -15.99
N LEU A 203 19.16 -8.52 -16.77
CA LEU A 203 19.05 -8.88 -18.18
C LEU A 203 20.23 -8.36 -18.99
N VAL A 204 20.56 -7.07 -18.87
CA VAL A 204 21.73 -6.47 -19.54
C VAL A 204 23.03 -7.19 -19.15
N TYR A 205 23.21 -7.47 -17.85
CA TYR A 205 24.39 -8.20 -17.37
C TYR A 205 24.46 -9.62 -17.95
N ALA A 206 23.34 -10.34 -18.00
CA ALA A 206 23.29 -11.69 -18.59
C ALA A 206 23.69 -11.66 -20.08
N PHE A 207 23.21 -10.68 -20.83
CA PHE A 207 23.63 -10.49 -22.24
C PHE A 207 25.13 -10.19 -22.39
N LEU A 208 25.70 -9.34 -21.51
CA LEU A 208 27.11 -8.97 -21.55
C LEU A 208 28.05 -10.11 -21.12
N VAL A 209 27.57 -11.06 -20.33
CA VAL A 209 28.36 -12.20 -19.84
C VAL A 209 28.23 -13.43 -20.73
N SER A 210 27.13 -13.56 -21.47
CA SER A 210 26.87 -14.68 -22.39
C SER A 210 27.44 -14.46 -23.79
N GLY A 211 27.87 -13.29 -24.15
CA GLY A 211 28.62 -12.97 -25.40
C GLY A 211 30.09 -12.83 -25.13
#